data_e75080d3d78595d5ec4e90179ff9ce40
#
_entry.id   e75080d3d78595d5ec4e90179ff9ce40
#
_cell.length_a   1.000
_cell.length_b   1.000
_cell.length_c   1.000
_cell.angle_alpha   90.00
_cell.angle_beta   90.00
_cell.angle_gamma   90.00
#
_symmetry.space_group_name_H-M   'P 1'
#
loop_
_entity.id
_entity.type
_entity.pdbx_description
1 polymer ?
#
loop_
_entity_poly.entity_id
_entity_poly.type
_entity_poly.pdbx_seq_one_letter_code
_entity_poly.pdbx_strand_id
1 'polypeptide(L)'
;SVLKPGGLMLLHTIGKTVEEPTNSWIKKYIFPGGHLPDLGSILKNSSRLGLTFIDCENMRMHYSKTLDYWGERFEKNEARIRAMFDDRFIRMWRFYLAGCSASFRVGAIHLFQLLFSAGVRNDLPLTREWMLKDYPA
;
A
#
# COMPACT_ATOMS: atom_id res chain seq x y z
N SER A 1 -10.53 20.69 8.45
CA SER A 1 -10.46 19.90 7.20
C SER A 1 -9.51 20.56 6.23
N VAL A 2 -8.65 19.78 5.57
CA VAL A 2 -7.74 20.28 4.52
C VAL A 2 -8.34 20.15 3.11
N LEU A 3 -9.42 19.39 2.98
CA LEU A 3 -10.16 19.24 1.72
C LEU A 3 -11.26 20.31 1.63
N LYS A 4 -11.33 20.95 0.47
CA LYS A 4 -12.48 21.80 0.09
C LYS A 4 -13.71 20.92 -0.20
N PRO A 5 -14.95 21.43 -0.08
CA PRO A 5 -16.13 20.72 -0.55
C PRO A 5 -15.95 20.26 -2.02
N GLY A 6 -16.28 19.03 -2.33
CA GLY A 6 -16.04 18.41 -3.64
C GLY A 6 -14.57 18.12 -4.00
N GLY A 7 -13.61 18.44 -3.11
CA GLY A 7 -12.19 18.13 -3.34
C GLY A 7 -11.93 16.62 -3.40
N LEU A 8 -10.97 16.20 -4.22
CA LEU A 8 -10.58 14.80 -4.35
C LEU A 8 -9.42 14.46 -3.41
N MET A 9 -9.43 13.23 -2.91
CA MET A 9 -8.36 12.64 -2.10
C MET A 9 -8.01 11.25 -2.63
N LEU A 10 -6.74 11.01 -2.90
CA LEU A 10 -6.21 9.68 -3.20
C LEU A 10 -5.53 9.13 -1.94
N LEU A 11 -6.03 8.01 -1.44
CA LEU A 11 -5.39 7.24 -0.37
C LEU A 11 -4.62 6.07 -0.98
N HIS A 12 -3.29 6.08 -0.84
CA HIS A 12 -2.42 4.98 -1.24
C HIS A 12 -1.94 4.24 0.00
N THR A 13 -2.38 2.99 0.18
CA THR A 13 -2.12 2.24 1.41
C THR A 13 -2.01 0.75 1.19
N ILE A 14 -1.15 0.11 1.98
CA ILE A 14 -1.18 -1.36 2.12
C ILE A 14 -2.34 -1.71 3.05
N GLY A 15 -3.07 -2.76 2.70
CA GLY A 15 -4.19 -3.25 3.49
C GLY A 15 -4.51 -4.71 3.19
N LYS A 16 -5.62 -5.16 3.74
CA LYS A 16 -6.16 -6.51 3.56
C LYS A 16 -7.57 -6.45 3.00
N THR A 17 -8.06 -7.56 2.46
CA THR A 17 -9.46 -7.69 2.03
C THR A 17 -10.38 -8.10 3.17
N VAL A 18 -9.82 -8.73 4.21
CA VAL A 18 -10.53 -9.14 5.44
C VAL A 18 -9.76 -8.70 6.67
N GLU A 19 -10.46 -8.50 7.77
CA GLU A 19 -9.85 -8.14 9.05
C GLU A 19 -9.06 -9.35 9.59
N GLU A 20 -7.76 -9.18 9.71
CA GLU A 20 -6.84 -10.16 10.29
C GLU A 20 -5.72 -9.45 11.04
N PRO A 21 -5.18 -10.04 12.11
CA PRO A 21 -4.07 -9.46 12.82
C PRO A 21 -2.83 -9.34 11.92
N THR A 22 -2.05 -8.29 12.12
CA THR A 22 -0.75 -8.15 11.48
C THR A 22 0.22 -9.20 12.02
N ASN A 23 0.99 -9.80 11.14
CA ASN A 23 2.00 -10.81 11.48
C ASN A 23 2.88 -10.36 12.65
N SER A 24 3.03 -11.22 13.67
CA SER A 24 3.75 -10.89 14.90
C SER A 24 5.24 -10.65 14.69
N TRP A 25 5.87 -11.32 13.72
CA TRP A 25 7.27 -11.07 13.37
C TRP A 25 7.45 -9.67 12.78
N ILE A 26 6.55 -9.24 11.87
CA ILE A 26 6.54 -7.88 11.30
C ILE A 26 6.36 -6.84 12.40
N LYS A 27 5.41 -7.04 13.32
CA LYS A 27 5.20 -6.14 14.47
C LYS A 27 6.41 -6.06 15.39
N LYS A 28 7.14 -7.17 15.56
CA LYS A 28 8.28 -7.20 16.48
C LYS A 28 9.54 -6.55 15.90
N TYR A 29 9.83 -6.77 14.61
CA TYR A 29 11.15 -6.48 14.05
C TYR A 29 11.15 -5.35 13.01
N ILE A 30 10.04 -5.07 12.35
CA ILE A 30 9.99 -4.12 11.23
C ILE A 30 9.14 -2.90 11.59
N PHE A 31 7.88 -3.11 11.99
CA PHE A 31 6.91 -2.05 12.30
C PHE A 31 6.29 -2.25 13.68
N PRO A 32 6.99 -1.88 14.77
CA PRO A 32 6.42 -1.98 16.11
C PRO A 32 5.10 -1.21 16.22
N GLY A 33 4.04 -1.89 16.70
CA GLY A 33 2.69 -1.30 16.77
C GLY A 33 1.96 -1.20 15.44
N GLY A 34 2.56 -1.64 14.33
CA GLY A 34 1.97 -1.56 12.99
C GLY A 34 0.65 -2.33 12.88
N HIS A 35 -0.32 -1.72 12.19
CA HIS A 35 -1.62 -2.30 11.85
C HIS A 35 -1.87 -2.13 10.36
N LEU A 36 -2.34 -3.20 9.71
CA LEU A 36 -2.79 -3.16 8.32
C LEU A 36 -4.32 -3.18 8.34
N PRO A 37 -4.98 -2.09 7.94
CA PRO A 37 -6.43 -2.03 7.90
C PRO A 37 -6.99 -2.94 6.81
N ASP A 38 -8.19 -3.47 7.02
CA ASP A 38 -8.95 -4.08 5.95
C ASP A 38 -9.70 -3.01 5.13
N LEU A 39 -10.00 -3.34 3.87
CA LEU A 39 -10.66 -2.43 2.93
C LEU A 39 -12.04 -1.98 3.44
N GLY A 40 -12.81 -2.88 4.06
CA GLY A 40 -14.13 -2.56 4.61
C GLY A 40 -14.05 -1.50 5.73
N SER A 41 -13.08 -1.64 6.63
CA SER A 41 -12.82 -0.66 7.70
C SER A 41 -12.38 0.69 7.14
N ILE A 42 -11.55 0.73 6.09
CA ILE A 42 -11.18 1.97 5.43
C ILE A 42 -12.42 2.68 4.88
N LEU A 43 -13.27 1.99 4.12
CA LEU A 43 -14.47 2.54 3.51
C LEU A 43 -15.48 3.02 4.57
N LYS A 44 -15.70 2.20 5.62
CA LYS A 44 -16.61 2.54 6.73
C LYS A 44 -16.16 3.81 7.45
N ASN A 45 -14.87 3.93 7.76
CA ASN A 45 -14.34 5.08 8.47
C ASN A 45 -14.31 6.34 7.59
N SER A 46 -13.96 6.21 6.30
CA SER A 46 -13.99 7.32 5.35
C SER A 46 -15.40 7.90 5.20
N SER A 47 -16.42 7.04 5.10
CA SER A 47 -17.83 7.47 5.04
C SER A 47 -18.26 8.25 6.29
N ARG A 48 -17.83 7.80 7.49
CA ARG A 48 -18.11 8.52 8.75
C ARG A 48 -17.47 9.91 8.81
N LEU A 49 -16.41 10.13 8.06
CA LEU A 49 -15.73 11.42 7.94
C LEU A 49 -16.30 12.29 6.81
N GLY A 50 -17.41 11.89 6.17
CA GLY A 50 -18.05 12.63 5.09
C GLY A 50 -17.36 12.48 3.74
N LEU A 51 -16.51 11.45 3.58
CA LEU A 51 -15.88 11.13 2.30
C LEU A 51 -16.77 10.17 1.50
N THR A 52 -16.99 10.48 0.24
CA THR A 52 -17.68 9.61 -0.72
C THR A 52 -16.66 8.80 -1.50
N PHE A 53 -16.76 7.48 -1.45
CA PHE A 53 -15.91 6.58 -2.22
C PHE A 53 -16.24 6.67 -3.72
N ILE A 54 -15.21 6.77 -4.56
CA ILE A 54 -15.34 6.88 -6.02
C ILE A 54 -14.75 5.66 -6.72
N ASP A 55 -13.50 5.30 -6.40
CA ASP A 55 -12.78 4.25 -7.11
C ASP A 55 -11.75 3.54 -6.22
N CYS A 56 -11.41 2.31 -6.58
CA CYS A 56 -10.33 1.56 -5.97
C CYS A 56 -9.55 0.77 -7.02
N GLU A 57 -8.24 0.97 -7.07
CA GLU A 57 -7.33 0.14 -7.83
C GLU A 57 -6.48 -0.72 -6.87
N ASN A 58 -6.37 -2.02 -7.20
CA ASN A 58 -5.53 -2.95 -6.46
C ASN A 58 -4.21 -3.18 -7.18
N MET A 59 -3.15 -2.57 -6.69
CA MET A 59 -1.81 -2.61 -7.27
C MET A 59 -0.92 -3.71 -6.67
N ARG A 60 -1.50 -4.78 -6.15
CA ARG A 60 -0.81 -5.89 -5.47
C ARG A 60 0.41 -6.39 -6.23
N MET A 61 0.23 -6.71 -7.51
CA MET A 61 1.32 -7.27 -8.33
C MET A 61 2.38 -6.24 -8.70
N HIS A 62 2.02 -4.96 -8.82
CA HIS A 62 2.99 -3.88 -9.01
C HIS A 62 3.94 -3.79 -7.81
N TYR A 63 3.40 -3.87 -6.59
CA TYR A 63 4.22 -3.76 -5.39
C TYR A 63 5.08 -5.00 -5.14
N SER A 64 4.61 -6.19 -5.50
CA SER A 64 5.44 -7.40 -5.51
C SER A 64 6.69 -7.22 -6.37
N LYS A 65 6.54 -6.71 -7.62
CA LYS A 65 7.68 -6.41 -8.49
C LYS A 65 8.61 -5.35 -7.90
N THR A 66 8.06 -4.31 -7.27
CA THR A 66 8.86 -3.29 -6.59
C THR A 66 9.74 -3.92 -5.49
N LEU A 67 9.18 -4.82 -4.69
CA LEU A 67 9.91 -5.54 -3.64
C LEU A 67 10.99 -6.47 -4.22
N ASP A 68 10.73 -7.12 -5.35
CA ASP A 68 11.74 -7.92 -6.04
C ASP A 68 12.93 -7.05 -6.47
N TYR A 69 12.68 -5.88 -7.09
CA TYR A 69 13.74 -4.93 -7.45
C TYR A 69 14.49 -4.38 -6.23
N TRP A 70 13.80 -4.17 -5.10
CA TRP A 70 14.48 -3.79 -3.86
C TRP A 70 15.37 -4.91 -3.35
N GLY A 71 14.92 -6.17 -3.42
CA GLY A 71 15.72 -7.35 -3.09
C GLY A 71 16.99 -7.44 -3.95
N GLU A 72 16.85 -7.32 -5.26
CA GLU A 72 18.00 -7.33 -6.18
C GLU A 72 19.00 -6.20 -5.87
N ARG A 73 18.52 -4.98 -5.61
CA ARG A 73 19.37 -3.84 -5.24
C ARG A 73 20.05 -4.07 -3.90
N PHE A 74 19.35 -4.67 -2.95
CA PHE A 74 19.90 -5.03 -1.66
C PHE A 74 21.08 -6.01 -1.81
N GLU A 75 20.91 -7.09 -2.59
CA GLU A 75 21.96 -8.08 -2.84
C GLU A 75 23.16 -7.44 -3.55
N LYS A 76 22.95 -6.60 -4.55
CA LYS A 76 24.03 -5.88 -5.27
C LYS A 76 24.84 -4.95 -4.36
N ASN A 77 24.25 -4.46 -3.27
CA ASN A 77 24.88 -3.54 -2.32
C ASN A 77 25.22 -4.18 -0.98
N GLU A 78 25.15 -5.50 -0.85
CA GLU A 78 25.30 -6.20 0.42
C GLU A 78 26.61 -5.86 1.14
N ALA A 79 27.74 -5.82 0.44
CA ALA A 79 29.04 -5.50 1.02
C ALA A 79 29.05 -4.10 1.68
N ARG A 80 28.43 -3.11 1.03
CA ARG A 80 28.29 -1.74 1.56
C ARG A 80 27.37 -1.72 2.79
N ILE A 81 26.30 -2.49 2.75
CA ILE A 81 25.32 -2.58 3.84
C ILE A 81 25.96 -3.28 5.07
N ARG A 82 26.76 -4.32 4.85
CA ARG A 82 27.53 -5.02 5.90
C ARG A 82 28.54 -4.11 6.61
N ALA A 83 29.05 -3.10 5.95
CA ALA A 83 29.91 -2.11 6.58
C ALA A 83 29.12 -1.18 7.55
N MET A 84 27.79 -1.14 7.44
CA MET A 84 26.91 -0.26 8.24
C MET A 84 26.11 -1.04 9.30
N PHE A 85 25.82 -2.32 9.06
CA PHE A 85 24.94 -3.17 9.87
C PHE A 85 25.52 -4.57 10.03
N ASP A 86 25.05 -5.27 11.06
CA ASP A 86 25.47 -6.65 11.37
C ASP A 86 24.80 -7.71 10.48
N ASP A 87 25.30 -8.94 10.54
CA ASP A 87 24.77 -10.09 9.80
C ASP A 87 23.32 -10.40 10.15
N ARG A 88 22.88 -10.05 11.37
CA ARG A 88 21.49 -10.24 11.79
C ARG A 88 20.56 -9.33 11.02
N PHE A 89 20.94 -8.06 10.83
CA PHE A 89 20.20 -7.11 10.01
C PHE A 89 20.11 -7.59 8.56
N ILE A 90 21.22 -8.06 7.98
CA ILE A 90 21.25 -8.56 6.60
C ILE A 90 20.24 -9.69 6.40
N ARG A 91 20.26 -10.71 7.29
CA ARG A 91 19.30 -11.82 7.22
C ARG A 91 17.85 -11.36 7.42
N MET A 92 17.62 -10.48 8.39
CA MET A 92 16.29 -9.95 8.70
C MET A 92 15.71 -9.17 7.51
N TRP A 93 16.49 -8.30 6.90
CA TRP A 93 16.04 -7.46 5.80
C TRP A 93 15.77 -8.26 4.53
N ARG A 94 16.65 -9.21 4.22
CA ARG A 94 16.44 -10.16 3.12
C ARG A 94 15.15 -10.96 3.30
N PHE A 95 14.92 -11.49 4.48
CA PHE A 95 13.69 -12.21 4.82
C PHE A 95 12.45 -11.31 4.70
N TYR A 96 12.55 -10.08 5.17
CA TYR A 96 11.47 -9.10 5.06
C TYR A 96 11.08 -8.82 3.61
N LEU A 97 12.04 -8.49 2.75
CA LEU A 97 11.76 -8.16 1.34
C LEU A 97 11.15 -9.36 0.60
N ALA A 98 11.75 -10.55 0.74
CA ALA A 98 11.24 -11.78 0.12
C ALA A 98 9.85 -12.17 0.65
N GLY A 99 9.66 -12.11 1.97
CA GLY A 99 8.39 -12.43 2.63
C GLY A 99 7.26 -11.47 2.24
N CYS A 100 7.56 -10.17 2.13
CA CYS A 100 6.58 -9.19 1.66
C CYS A 100 6.22 -9.41 0.18
N SER A 101 7.20 -9.63 -0.71
CA SER A 101 6.93 -9.93 -2.11
C SER A 101 6.04 -11.17 -2.25
N ALA A 102 6.34 -12.25 -1.52
CA ALA A 102 5.52 -13.46 -1.49
C ALA A 102 4.10 -13.16 -0.97
N SER A 103 3.95 -12.37 0.11
CA SER A 103 2.65 -12.03 0.70
C SER A 103 1.75 -11.27 -0.29
N PHE A 104 2.32 -10.35 -1.08
CA PHE A 104 1.59 -9.71 -2.18
C PHE A 104 1.23 -10.70 -3.29
N ARG A 105 2.12 -11.63 -3.66
CA ARG A 105 1.86 -12.63 -4.71
C ARG A 105 0.72 -13.57 -4.36
N VAL A 106 0.65 -14.04 -3.13
CA VAL A 106 -0.41 -14.95 -2.68
C VAL A 106 -1.70 -14.25 -2.25
N GLY A 107 -1.73 -12.91 -2.26
CA GLY A 107 -2.91 -12.13 -1.89
C GLY A 107 -3.18 -12.03 -0.38
N ALA A 108 -2.18 -12.31 0.46
CA ALA A 108 -2.31 -12.11 1.90
C ALA A 108 -2.36 -10.63 2.30
N ILE A 109 -1.71 -9.78 1.50
CA ILE A 109 -1.77 -8.31 1.61
C ILE A 109 -1.92 -7.68 0.23
N HIS A 110 -2.47 -6.48 0.20
CA HIS A 110 -2.75 -5.72 -1.02
C HIS A 110 -2.20 -4.32 -0.92
N LEU A 111 -1.97 -3.68 -2.06
CA LEU A 111 -1.73 -2.26 -2.17
C LEU A 111 -2.93 -1.63 -2.86
N PHE A 112 -3.61 -0.73 -2.18
CA PHE A 112 -4.78 -0.04 -2.70
C PHE A 112 -4.48 1.42 -3.01
N GLN A 113 -5.00 1.90 -4.13
CA GLN A 113 -5.24 3.30 -4.39
C GLN A 113 -6.75 3.53 -4.35
N LEU A 114 -7.22 4.29 -3.36
CA LEU A 114 -8.64 4.59 -3.17
C LEU A 114 -8.88 6.07 -3.44
N LEU A 115 -9.80 6.36 -4.34
CA LEU A 115 -10.21 7.71 -4.65
C LEU A 115 -11.49 8.06 -3.91
N PHE A 116 -11.49 9.22 -3.26
CA PHE A 116 -12.63 9.77 -2.53
C PHE A 116 -12.88 11.22 -2.93
N SER A 117 -14.11 11.69 -2.73
CA SER A 117 -14.44 13.11 -2.72
C SER A 117 -14.93 13.58 -1.34
N ALA A 118 -14.71 14.85 -1.03
CA ALA A 118 -15.29 15.49 0.15
C ALA A 118 -16.79 15.81 -0.10
N GLY A 119 -17.66 14.91 0.33
CA GLY A 119 -19.09 14.91 0.02
C GLY A 119 -19.42 14.34 -1.36
N VAL A 120 -20.68 14.45 -1.76
CA VAL A 120 -21.17 13.96 -3.07
C VAL A 120 -20.67 14.87 -4.20
N ARG A 121 -20.24 14.24 -5.31
CA ARG A 121 -19.76 14.94 -6.49
C ARG A 121 -20.34 14.30 -7.75
N ASN A 122 -21.15 15.07 -8.52
CA ASN A 122 -21.90 14.59 -9.69
C ASN A 122 -21.29 15.03 -11.03
N ASP A 123 -20.19 15.77 -11.03
CA ASP A 123 -19.50 16.33 -12.20
C ASP A 123 -18.31 15.50 -12.67
N LEU A 124 -18.10 14.33 -12.06
CA LEU A 124 -17.06 13.40 -12.50
C LEU A 124 -17.47 12.69 -13.80
N PRO A 125 -16.52 12.45 -14.71
CA PRO A 125 -16.78 11.66 -15.91
C PRO A 125 -17.31 10.26 -15.58
N LEU A 126 -18.19 9.72 -16.45
CA LEU A 126 -18.86 8.42 -16.24
C LEU A 126 -17.93 7.21 -16.40
N THR A 127 -16.77 7.39 -17.03
CA THR A 127 -15.79 6.32 -17.26
C THR A 127 -14.45 6.67 -16.63
N ARG A 128 -13.57 5.65 -16.45
CA ARG A 128 -12.22 5.83 -15.91
C ARG A 128 -11.22 6.49 -16.87
N GLU A 129 -11.58 6.75 -18.11
CA GLU A 129 -10.66 7.31 -19.12
C GLU A 129 -9.97 8.60 -18.67
N TRP A 130 -10.66 9.45 -17.90
CA TRP A 130 -10.10 10.69 -17.39
C TRP A 130 -8.92 10.48 -16.42
N MET A 131 -8.85 9.32 -15.76
CA MET A 131 -7.75 8.96 -14.87
C MET A 131 -6.49 8.53 -15.62
N LEU A 132 -6.62 8.23 -16.92
CA LEU A 132 -5.56 7.61 -17.73
C LEU A 132 -5.07 8.53 -18.86
N LYS A 133 -5.75 9.66 -19.14
CA LYS A 133 -5.54 10.49 -20.34
C LYS A 133 -4.18 11.18 -20.44
N ASP A 134 -3.44 11.34 -19.36
CA ASP A 134 -2.17 12.06 -19.32
C ASP A 134 -0.94 11.14 -19.14
N TYR A 135 -1.10 9.84 -19.28
CA TYR A 135 0.04 8.91 -19.30
C TYR A 135 0.48 8.66 -20.74
N PRO A 136 1.63 9.23 -21.18
CA PRO A 136 2.25 8.80 -22.44
C PRO A 136 2.63 7.32 -22.29
N ALA A 137 2.26 6.53 -23.30
CA ALA A 137 2.58 5.11 -23.42
C ALA A 137 4.10 4.85 -23.40
#